data_b60f50d77e38d1ed36290faac5df04b7
#
_entry.id   b60f50d77e38d1ed36290faac5df04b7
#
_cell.length_a   1.000
_cell.length_b   1.000
_cell.length_c   1.000
_cell.angle_alpha   90.00
_cell.angle_beta   90.00
_cell.angle_gamma   90.00
#
_symmetry.space_group_name_H-M   'P 1'
#
loop_
_entity.id
_entity.type
_entity.pdbx_description
1 polymer ?
#
loop_
_entity_poly.entity_id
_entity_poly.type
_entity_poly.pdbx_seq_one_letter_code
_entity_poly.pdbx_strand_id
1 'polypeptide(L)'
;MQAISHQTGSQQDYAVCGHAGESDFIGVMDGHGTSKCIDFIRGIDFFTVAAANNPAQHLFDCVQTAGNMYGSGATFTFAKITGQLLEIWNIGDSETRVYVNGSLFYSTPIHTLNNPHEVLRVQPYLAFTEPTHAPFPVSDTRIENQLSPVGHYTTGEKLVPSQSLGHNNMTGFAPSYHRIEFAKTDHIRVVCGSDGLFDMLVDSSTGTAQQLVDEAERRWRQPWDYYDGTRVWKGLTFNAGIDDISCAILEL
;
A
#
# COMPACT_ATOMS: atom_id res chain seq x y z
N MET A 1 1.91 -4.83 -18.55
CA MET A 1 1.53 -4.98 -17.11
C MET A 1 2.29 -6.12 -16.47
N GLN A 2 2.61 -6.00 -15.18
CA GLN A 2 3.26 -7.02 -14.36
C GLN A 2 2.71 -6.92 -12.94
N ALA A 3 2.57 -8.04 -12.23
CA ALA A 3 2.20 -8.06 -10.81
C ALA A 3 2.96 -9.19 -10.11
N ILE A 4 3.62 -8.87 -9.00
CA ILE A 4 4.44 -9.79 -8.22
C ILE A 4 4.21 -9.54 -6.74
N SER A 5 4.04 -10.61 -5.97
CA SER A 5 4.08 -10.59 -4.51
C SER A 5 5.18 -11.53 -4.03
N HIS A 6 6.14 -11.00 -3.31
CA HIS A 6 7.20 -11.75 -2.65
C HIS A 6 6.84 -11.92 -1.17
N GLN A 7 6.51 -13.15 -0.79
CA GLN A 7 6.05 -13.49 0.54
C GLN A 7 7.25 -13.82 1.42
N THR A 8 7.50 -13.03 2.44
CA THR A 8 8.65 -13.22 3.34
C THR A 8 8.26 -13.84 4.67
N GLY A 9 7.29 -13.28 5.35
CA GLY A 9 6.93 -13.68 6.71
C GLY A 9 5.46 -13.98 6.91
N SER A 10 4.61 -12.97 6.73
CA SER A 10 3.18 -13.07 7.01
C SER A 10 2.41 -13.78 5.90
N GLN A 11 2.92 -13.75 4.68
CA GLN A 11 2.27 -14.26 3.46
C GLN A 11 0.92 -13.59 3.20
N GLN A 12 0.81 -12.30 3.51
CA GLN A 12 -0.45 -11.58 3.45
C GLN A 12 -0.53 -10.57 2.31
N ASP A 13 0.52 -10.42 1.51
CA ASP A 13 0.49 -9.55 0.33
C ASP A 13 -0.16 -10.22 -0.88
N TYR A 14 -0.84 -9.42 -1.70
CA TYR A 14 -1.44 -9.85 -2.95
C TYR A 14 -1.37 -8.77 -4.02
N ALA A 15 -0.81 -9.09 -5.18
CA ALA A 15 -0.73 -8.20 -6.34
C ALA A 15 -1.52 -8.77 -7.52
N VAL A 16 -2.21 -7.90 -8.25
CA VAL A 16 -3.04 -8.25 -9.40
C VAL A 16 -2.77 -7.35 -10.59
N CYS A 17 -2.95 -7.90 -11.80
CA CYS A 17 -3.04 -7.11 -13.03
C CYS A 17 -3.92 -7.84 -14.05
N GLY A 18 -4.53 -7.10 -14.96
CA GLY A 18 -5.37 -7.70 -16.01
C GLY A 18 -6.03 -6.69 -16.94
N HIS A 19 -6.82 -7.22 -17.86
CA HIS A 19 -7.65 -6.46 -18.79
C HIS A 19 -9.13 -6.73 -18.52
N ALA A 20 -9.93 -5.71 -18.26
CA ALA A 20 -11.38 -5.80 -18.05
C ALA A 20 -12.11 -4.94 -19.10
N GLY A 21 -12.61 -5.57 -20.16
CA GLY A 21 -13.19 -4.86 -21.29
C GLY A 21 -12.16 -3.98 -22.01
N GLU A 22 -12.39 -2.66 -22.04
CA GLU A 22 -11.46 -1.67 -22.64
C GLU A 22 -10.45 -1.10 -21.62
N SER A 23 -10.44 -1.60 -20.42
CA SER A 23 -9.60 -1.09 -19.33
C SER A 23 -8.49 -2.06 -18.96
N ASP A 24 -7.31 -1.52 -18.72
CA ASP A 24 -6.21 -2.18 -18.05
C ASP A 24 -6.25 -1.84 -16.56
N PHE A 25 -5.90 -2.80 -15.71
CA PHE A 25 -5.85 -2.56 -14.27
C PHE A 25 -4.65 -3.23 -13.61
N ILE A 26 -4.22 -2.61 -12.52
CA ILE A 26 -3.26 -3.17 -11.57
C ILE A 26 -3.72 -2.85 -10.14
N GLY A 27 -3.28 -3.65 -9.18
CA GLY A 27 -3.55 -3.38 -7.77
C GLY A 27 -2.65 -4.16 -6.83
N VAL A 28 -2.53 -3.66 -5.62
CA VAL A 28 -1.83 -4.30 -4.50
C VAL A 28 -2.71 -4.22 -3.26
N MET A 29 -2.77 -5.31 -2.53
CA MET A 29 -3.41 -5.46 -1.24
C MET A 29 -2.40 -6.05 -0.26
N ASP A 30 -2.22 -5.41 0.87
CA ASP A 30 -1.39 -5.83 1.97
C ASP A 30 -2.29 -6.20 3.15
N GLY A 31 -2.23 -7.47 3.55
CA GLY A 31 -3.05 -8.02 4.63
C GLY A 31 -2.38 -7.87 5.98
N HIS A 32 -3.12 -7.50 6.99
CA HIS A 32 -2.61 -7.35 8.34
C HIS A 32 -3.53 -7.97 9.41
N GLY A 33 -2.92 -8.32 10.55
CA GLY A 33 -3.58 -9.10 11.57
C GLY A 33 -3.62 -10.59 11.18
N THR A 34 -4.80 -11.20 11.12
CA THR A 34 -4.93 -12.58 10.61
C THR A 34 -5.13 -12.58 9.09
N SER A 35 -4.81 -13.70 8.42
CA SER A 35 -4.92 -13.83 6.97
C SER A 35 -6.36 -13.84 6.42
N LYS A 36 -7.37 -13.86 7.27
CA LYS A 36 -8.77 -14.09 6.87
C LYS A 36 -9.27 -13.11 5.82
N CYS A 37 -8.95 -11.81 5.96
CA CYS A 37 -9.39 -10.78 5.03
C CYS A 37 -8.69 -10.93 3.68
N ILE A 38 -7.37 -11.08 3.67
CA ILE A 38 -6.60 -11.20 2.44
C ILE A 38 -6.88 -12.53 1.72
N ASP A 39 -7.11 -13.63 2.45
CA ASP A 39 -7.48 -14.91 1.86
C ASP A 39 -8.86 -14.84 1.19
N PHE A 40 -9.81 -14.12 1.78
CA PHE A 40 -11.08 -13.83 1.14
C PHE A 40 -10.90 -13.00 -0.13
N ILE A 41 -10.09 -11.92 -0.06
CA ILE A 41 -9.82 -11.03 -1.21
C ILE A 41 -9.17 -11.79 -2.37
N ARG A 42 -8.25 -12.71 -2.09
CA ARG A 42 -7.62 -13.58 -3.13
C ARG A 42 -8.63 -14.43 -3.89
N GLY A 43 -9.78 -14.74 -3.30
CA GLY A 43 -10.88 -15.47 -3.94
C GLY A 43 -11.80 -14.61 -4.80
N ILE A 44 -11.65 -13.28 -4.80
CA ILE A 44 -12.50 -12.37 -5.57
C ILE A 44 -12.02 -12.30 -7.03
N ASP A 45 -12.96 -12.27 -7.94
CA ASP A 45 -12.68 -12.02 -9.36
C ASP A 45 -12.40 -10.52 -9.59
N PHE A 46 -11.13 -10.15 -9.76
CA PHE A 46 -10.72 -8.78 -9.98
C PHE A 46 -11.14 -8.20 -11.35
N PHE A 47 -11.59 -9.02 -12.28
CA PHE A 47 -12.23 -8.49 -13.50
C PHE A 47 -13.57 -7.83 -13.18
N THR A 48 -14.33 -8.37 -12.23
CA THR A 48 -15.58 -7.75 -11.77
C THR A 48 -15.32 -6.48 -10.96
N VAL A 49 -14.25 -6.47 -10.14
CA VAL A 49 -13.81 -5.28 -9.40
C VAL A 49 -13.43 -4.15 -10.38
N ALA A 50 -12.61 -4.45 -11.39
CA ALA A 50 -12.17 -3.49 -12.40
C ALA A 50 -13.31 -2.99 -13.29
N ALA A 51 -14.31 -3.83 -13.58
CA ALA A 51 -15.50 -3.45 -14.34
C ALA A 51 -16.47 -2.57 -13.57
N ALA A 52 -16.38 -2.52 -12.25
CA ALA A 52 -17.24 -1.68 -11.42
C ALA A 52 -16.95 -0.18 -11.64
N ASN A 53 -17.98 0.66 -11.52
CA ASN A 53 -17.83 2.12 -11.56
C ASN A 53 -16.98 2.65 -10.40
N ASN A 54 -17.01 1.97 -9.26
CA ASN A 54 -16.18 2.27 -8.10
C ASN A 54 -15.58 0.96 -7.57
N PRO A 55 -14.38 0.57 -8.02
CA PRO A 55 -13.67 -0.63 -7.57
C PRO A 55 -13.51 -0.74 -6.06
N ALA A 56 -13.18 0.37 -5.39
CA ALA A 56 -13.00 0.38 -3.93
C ALA A 56 -14.32 0.07 -3.18
N GLN A 57 -15.44 0.67 -3.62
CA GLN A 57 -16.75 0.38 -3.04
C GLN A 57 -17.16 -1.07 -3.29
N HIS A 58 -16.96 -1.57 -4.51
CA HIS A 58 -17.30 -2.95 -4.87
C HIS A 58 -16.54 -3.95 -3.99
N LEU A 59 -15.22 -3.76 -3.84
CA LEU A 59 -14.40 -4.63 -3.00
C LEU A 59 -14.80 -4.53 -1.52
N PHE A 60 -15.05 -3.32 -1.03
CA PHE A 60 -15.53 -3.10 0.33
C PHE A 60 -16.83 -3.86 0.59
N ASP A 61 -17.82 -3.74 -0.30
CA ASP A 61 -19.12 -4.43 -0.17
C ASP A 61 -18.94 -5.97 -0.15
N CYS A 62 -18.04 -6.50 -1.00
CA CYS A 62 -17.70 -7.93 -0.99
C CYS A 62 -17.14 -8.36 0.38
N VAL A 63 -16.18 -7.61 0.93
CA VAL A 63 -15.57 -7.91 2.24
C VAL A 63 -16.61 -7.81 3.37
N GLN A 64 -17.52 -6.81 3.33
CA GLN A 64 -18.58 -6.70 4.32
C GLN A 64 -19.55 -7.92 4.30
N THR A 65 -19.79 -8.51 3.13
CA THR A 65 -20.65 -9.71 3.02
C THR A 65 -19.97 -11.00 3.45
N ALA A 66 -18.64 -11.02 3.55
CA ALA A 66 -17.85 -12.20 3.96
C ALA A 66 -18.00 -12.55 5.46
N GLY A 67 -18.67 -11.70 6.23
CA GLY A 67 -18.93 -11.90 7.65
C GLY A 67 -17.86 -11.29 8.56
N ASN A 68 -17.74 -11.85 9.77
CA ASN A 68 -16.88 -11.27 10.81
C ASN A 68 -15.39 -11.28 10.40
N MET A 69 -14.80 -10.10 10.29
CA MET A 69 -13.40 -9.84 9.97
C MET A 69 -12.63 -9.24 11.17
N TYR A 70 -13.09 -9.48 12.40
CA TYR A 70 -12.38 -9.01 13.59
C TYR A 70 -10.92 -9.50 13.60
N GLY A 71 -9.97 -8.62 13.88
CA GLY A 71 -8.55 -8.91 13.91
C GLY A 71 -7.93 -9.21 12.54
N SER A 72 -8.62 -8.89 11.44
CA SER A 72 -8.14 -9.14 10.07
C SER A 72 -8.55 -8.02 9.12
N GLY A 73 -7.59 -7.46 8.44
CA GLY A 73 -7.80 -6.40 7.45
C GLY A 73 -6.85 -6.51 6.28
N ALA A 74 -7.03 -5.60 5.32
CA ALA A 74 -6.13 -5.41 4.20
C ALA A 74 -6.18 -3.96 3.70
N THR A 75 -5.06 -3.46 3.20
CA THR A 75 -5.00 -2.27 2.38
C THR A 75 -5.59 -2.54 0.99
N PHE A 76 -5.76 -1.51 0.20
CA PHE A 76 -6.13 -1.61 -1.20
C PHE A 76 -5.63 -0.39 -1.96
N THR A 77 -4.65 -0.58 -2.84
CA THR A 77 -4.27 0.41 -3.83
C THR A 77 -4.52 -0.15 -5.22
N PHE A 78 -5.25 0.60 -6.04
CA PHE A 78 -5.74 0.09 -7.33
C PHE A 78 -5.77 1.20 -8.37
N ALA A 79 -5.28 0.88 -9.56
CA ALA A 79 -5.27 1.78 -10.70
C ALA A 79 -5.92 1.12 -11.91
N LYS A 80 -6.78 1.88 -12.60
CA LYS A 80 -7.46 1.47 -13.82
C LYS A 80 -7.26 2.50 -14.92
N ILE A 81 -6.87 2.07 -16.09
CA ILE A 81 -6.72 2.92 -17.29
C ILE A 81 -7.75 2.52 -18.33
N THR A 82 -8.51 3.49 -18.81
CA THR A 82 -9.45 3.35 -19.93
C THR A 82 -9.14 4.44 -20.96
N GLY A 83 -8.57 4.05 -22.10
CA GLY A 83 -8.09 5.02 -23.10
C GLY A 83 -6.99 5.92 -22.53
N GLN A 84 -7.27 7.22 -22.39
CA GLN A 84 -6.35 8.23 -21.84
C GLN A 84 -6.70 8.66 -20.40
N LEU A 85 -7.56 7.91 -19.73
CA LEU A 85 -8.02 8.19 -18.39
C LEU A 85 -7.45 7.16 -17.42
N LEU A 86 -6.67 7.63 -16.46
CA LEU A 86 -6.22 6.87 -15.29
C LEU A 86 -7.07 7.23 -14.09
N GLU A 87 -7.63 6.23 -13.44
CA GLU A 87 -8.37 6.34 -12.19
C GLU A 87 -7.65 5.52 -11.11
N ILE A 88 -7.54 6.10 -9.91
CA ILE A 88 -6.77 5.52 -8.81
C ILE A 88 -7.60 5.56 -7.53
N TRP A 89 -7.65 4.45 -6.81
CA TRP A 89 -8.26 4.32 -5.48
C TRP A 89 -7.23 3.84 -4.48
N ASN A 90 -7.26 4.40 -3.26
CA ASN A 90 -6.37 3.96 -2.19
C ASN A 90 -7.12 3.84 -0.86
N ILE A 91 -6.84 2.77 -0.12
CA ILE A 91 -7.26 2.48 1.26
C ILE A 91 -6.05 1.92 1.99
N GLY A 92 -5.63 2.57 3.08
CA GLY A 92 -4.47 2.13 3.86
C GLY A 92 -3.19 2.83 3.47
N ASP A 93 -2.06 2.23 3.81
CA ASP A 93 -0.71 2.76 3.66
C ASP A 93 0.08 2.15 2.50
N SER A 94 -0.47 1.18 1.78
CA SER A 94 -0.01 0.87 0.41
C SER A 94 -0.18 2.10 -0.48
N GLU A 95 0.64 2.23 -1.54
CA GLU A 95 0.75 3.45 -2.34
C GLU A 95 0.69 3.16 -3.84
N THR A 96 0.15 4.10 -4.61
CA THR A 96 0.29 4.15 -6.07
C THR A 96 1.09 5.39 -6.47
N ARG A 97 2.17 5.19 -7.23
CA ARG A 97 2.99 6.25 -7.85
C ARG A 97 2.77 6.29 -9.35
N VAL A 98 2.57 7.49 -9.88
CA VAL A 98 2.39 7.74 -11.31
C VAL A 98 3.54 8.58 -11.83
N TYR A 99 4.20 8.07 -12.84
CA TYR A 99 5.28 8.77 -13.54
C TYR A 99 4.82 9.14 -14.93
N VAL A 100 5.06 10.39 -15.31
CA VAL A 100 4.81 10.90 -16.66
C VAL A 100 6.14 11.30 -17.26
N ASN A 101 6.50 10.71 -18.39
CA ASN A 101 7.77 10.96 -19.08
C ASN A 101 9.01 10.79 -18.16
N GLY A 102 8.95 9.78 -17.28
CA GLY A 102 10.02 9.43 -16.33
C GLY A 102 10.07 10.27 -15.05
N SER A 103 9.19 11.26 -14.88
CA SER A 103 9.14 12.10 -13.68
C SER A 103 7.93 11.74 -12.82
N LEU A 104 8.10 11.68 -11.50
CA LEU A 104 6.99 11.46 -10.56
C LEU A 104 5.98 12.62 -10.70
N PHE A 105 4.78 12.29 -11.12
CA PHE A 105 3.69 13.23 -11.33
C PHE A 105 2.69 13.23 -10.17
N TYR A 106 2.39 12.04 -9.65
CA TYR A 106 1.41 11.87 -8.57
C TYR A 106 1.77 10.68 -7.69
N SER A 107 1.44 10.80 -6.41
CA SER A 107 1.50 9.72 -5.43
C SER A 107 0.23 9.77 -4.59
N THR A 108 -0.39 8.63 -4.33
CA THR A 108 -1.57 8.57 -3.46
C THR A 108 -1.23 9.00 -2.04
N PRO A 109 -2.13 9.75 -1.36
CA PRO A 109 -1.97 9.94 0.08
C PRO A 109 -2.09 8.57 0.78
N ILE A 110 -1.13 8.28 1.65
CA ILE A 110 -1.21 7.11 2.53
C ILE A 110 -2.09 7.44 3.74
N HIS A 111 -2.87 6.45 4.18
CA HIS A 111 -3.80 6.60 5.28
C HIS A 111 -3.18 6.08 6.58
N THR A 112 -2.44 6.95 7.24
CA THR A 112 -1.82 6.72 8.56
C THR A 112 -2.12 7.89 9.50
N LEU A 113 -1.85 7.72 10.78
CA LEU A 113 -2.04 8.79 11.78
C LEU A 113 -0.99 9.91 11.70
N ASN A 114 -0.05 9.85 10.76
CA ASN A 114 0.79 10.98 10.36
C ASN A 114 0.03 12.01 9.53
N ASN A 115 -1.08 11.60 8.90
CA ASN A 115 -1.94 12.50 8.14
C ASN A 115 -2.98 13.16 9.06
N PRO A 116 -2.95 14.49 9.27
CA PRO A 116 -3.89 15.18 10.16
C PRO A 116 -5.37 14.98 9.77
N HIS A 117 -5.68 14.83 8.48
CA HIS A 117 -7.04 14.56 8.02
C HIS A 117 -7.52 13.19 8.47
N GLU A 118 -6.64 12.18 8.44
CA GLU A 118 -6.94 10.84 8.93
C GLU A 118 -7.14 10.83 10.45
N VAL A 119 -6.29 11.55 11.20
CA VAL A 119 -6.47 11.69 12.66
C VAL A 119 -7.86 12.23 12.99
N LEU A 120 -8.28 13.31 12.32
CA LEU A 120 -9.62 13.88 12.52
C LEU A 120 -10.74 12.91 12.14
N ARG A 121 -10.57 12.18 11.03
CA ARG A 121 -11.57 11.23 10.53
C ARG A 121 -11.79 10.07 11.48
N VAL A 122 -10.71 9.47 12.01
CA VAL A 122 -10.80 8.27 12.87
C VAL A 122 -10.96 8.60 14.35
N GLN A 123 -10.82 9.86 14.76
CA GLN A 123 -10.93 10.29 16.15
C GLN A 123 -12.14 9.70 16.91
N PRO A 124 -13.34 9.59 16.31
CA PRO A 124 -14.51 9.01 17.00
C PRO A 124 -14.35 7.52 17.35
N TYR A 125 -13.44 6.82 16.66
CA TYR A 125 -13.22 5.38 16.81
C TYR A 125 -11.97 5.06 17.63
N LEU A 126 -11.09 6.05 17.85
CA LEU A 126 -9.85 5.88 18.61
C LEU A 126 -10.14 5.94 20.12
N ALA A 127 -9.54 4.99 20.86
CA ALA A 127 -9.41 5.09 22.31
C ALA A 127 -8.22 6.00 22.68
N PHE A 128 -7.07 5.80 22.05
CA PHE A 128 -5.87 6.64 22.15
C PHE A 128 -4.92 6.33 20.97
N THR A 129 -3.86 7.14 20.85
CA THR A 129 -2.74 6.91 19.91
C THR A 129 -1.48 6.64 20.70
N GLU A 130 -0.69 5.66 20.24
CA GLU A 130 0.64 5.37 20.76
C GLU A 130 1.68 5.92 19.79
N PRO A 131 2.49 6.92 20.17
CA PRO A 131 3.56 7.40 19.33
C PRO A 131 4.67 6.36 19.27
N THR A 132 4.85 5.74 18.12
CA THR A 132 5.94 4.82 17.83
C THR A 132 6.83 5.37 16.73
N HIS A 133 7.99 4.76 16.55
CA HIS A 133 8.93 5.16 15.51
C HIS A 133 9.36 3.92 14.74
N ALA A 134 9.41 4.06 13.44
CA ALA A 134 9.96 3.06 12.52
C ALA A 134 11.25 3.59 11.88
N PRO A 135 12.26 2.75 11.63
CA PRO A 135 13.42 3.15 10.84
C PRO A 135 13.01 3.35 9.39
N PHE A 136 13.43 4.46 8.80
CA PHE A 136 13.10 4.86 7.43
C PHE A 136 14.36 5.23 6.64
N PRO A 137 14.57 4.70 5.41
CA PRO A 137 15.69 5.06 4.57
C PRO A 137 15.67 6.53 4.15
N VAL A 138 16.75 7.25 4.43
CA VAL A 138 16.98 8.62 3.97
C VAL A 138 18.06 8.67 2.87
N SER A 139 18.76 7.56 2.67
CA SER A 139 19.71 7.35 1.56
C SER A 139 19.90 5.86 1.31
N ASP A 140 20.80 5.49 0.40
CA ASP A 140 21.09 4.08 0.10
C ASP A 140 21.77 3.31 1.24
N THR A 141 22.32 4.00 2.22
CA THR A 141 23.07 3.39 3.33
C THR A 141 22.63 3.86 4.71
N ARG A 142 21.75 4.85 4.79
CA ARG A 142 21.35 5.46 6.06
C ARG A 142 19.85 5.40 6.27
N ILE A 143 19.48 5.04 7.50
CA ILE A 143 18.11 5.10 8.02
C ILE A 143 18.02 6.03 9.22
N GLU A 144 16.87 6.64 9.40
CA GLU A 144 16.53 7.51 10.54
C GLU A 144 15.19 7.08 11.13
N ASN A 145 14.95 7.43 12.39
CA ASN A 145 13.64 7.21 13.00
C ASN A 145 12.62 8.18 12.39
N GLN A 146 11.53 7.63 11.90
CA GLN A 146 10.34 8.37 11.49
C GLN A 146 9.20 8.04 12.44
N LEU A 147 8.38 9.04 12.77
CA LEU A 147 7.18 8.83 13.55
C LEU A 147 6.22 7.91 12.75
N SER A 148 5.76 6.86 13.41
CA SER A 148 4.79 5.90 12.86
C SER A 148 3.75 5.59 13.95
N PRO A 149 2.77 6.48 14.19
CA PRO A 149 1.83 6.32 15.29
C PRO A 149 0.91 5.12 15.06
N VAL A 150 0.68 4.37 16.14
CA VAL A 150 -0.28 3.26 16.17
C VAL A 150 -1.59 3.74 16.79
N GLY A 151 -2.71 3.48 16.10
CA GLY A 151 -4.05 3.73 16.62
C GLY A 151 -4.55 2.57 17.47
N HIS A 152 -4.96 2.85 18.70
CA HIS A 152 -5.70 1.92 19.54
C HIS A 152 -7.20 2.24 19.42
N TYR A 153 -7.95 1.34 18.88
CA TYR A 153 -9.38 1.53 18.59
C TYR A 153 -10.27 1.09 19.77
N THR A 154 -11.45 1.66 19.84
CA THR A 154 -12.43 1.33 20.91
C THR A 154 -12.90 -0.12 20.87
N THR A 155 -12.67 -0.83 19.76
CA THR A 155 -12.89 -2.28 19.61
C THR A 155 -11.85 -3.15 20.30
N GLY A 156 -10.74 -2.56 20.78
CA GLY A 156 -9.59 -3.26 21.37
C GLY A 156 -8.50 -3.64 20.37
N GLU A 157 -8.69 -3.36 19.09
CA GLU A 157 -7.68 -3.61 18.06
C GLU A 157 -6.70 -2.44 17.95
N LYS A 158 -5.49 -2.70 17.44
CA LYS A 158 -4.48 -1.69 17.17
C LYS A 158 -3.97 -1.81 15.74
N LEU A 159 -3.82 -0.67 15.03
CA LEU A 159 -3.39 -0.61 13.64
C LEU A 159 -2.44 0.56 13.39
N VAL A 160 -1.52 0.39 12.44
CA VAL A 160 -0.74 1.46 11.83
C VAL A 160 -1.57 2.17 10.74
N PRO A 161 -2.18 1.46 9.75
CA PRO A 161 -3.07 2.12 8.80
C PRO A 161 -4.32 2.66 9.49
N SER A 162 -4.68 3.89 9.18
CA SER A 162 -5.90 4.53 9.68
C SER A 162 -7.14 4.14 8.87
N GLN A 163 -6.97 3.53 7.70
CA GLN A 163 -8.02 2.93 6.88
C GLN A 163 -7.65 1.51 6.49
N SER A 164 -8.62 0.62 6.49
CA SER A 164 -8.44 -0.77 6.10
C SER A 164 -9.77 -1.36 5.65
N LEU A 165 -9.73 -2.26 4.67
CA LEU A 165 -10.77 -3.25 4.46
C LEU A 165 -10.76 -4.25 5.63
N GLY A 166 -11.91 -4.84 5.93
CA GLY A 166 -12.02 -5.77 7.05
C GLY A 166 -12.17 -5.08 8.41
N HIS A 167 -11.61 -5.66 9.47
CA HIS A 167 -11.75 -5.20 10.87
C HIS A 167 -13.18 -4.80 11.26
N ASN A 168 -14.18 -5.47 10.66
CA ASN A 168 -15.59 -5.14 10.82
C ASN A 168 -15.90 -3.64 10.58
N ASN A 169 -15.15 -3.01 9.65
CA ASN A 169 -15.28 -1.60 9.30
C ASN A 169 -15.00 -0.63 10.46
N MET A 170 -14.20 -1.00 11.45
CA MET A 170 -13.93 -0.13 12.61
C MET A 170 -13.17 1.16 12.25
N THR A 171 -12.46 1.18 11.11
CA THR A 171 -11.74 2.37 10.62
C THR A 171 -12.62 3.28 9.77
N GLY A 172 -13.86 2.85 9.46
CA GLY A 172 -14.72 3.51 8.49
C GLY A 172 -14.23 3.31 7.04
N PHE A 173 -15.05 3.72 6.07
CA PHE A 173 -14.74 3.62 4.65
C PHE A 173 -14.70 5.01 4.02
N ALA A 174 -13.51 5.47 3.64
CA ALA A 174 -13.28 6.76 3.02
C ALA A 174 -12.07 6.70 2.06
N PRO A 175 -12.14 5.91 0.98
CA PRO A 175 -11.03 5.74 0.07
C PRO A 175 -10.62 7.07 -0.56
N SER A 176 -9.33 7.29 -0.74
CA SER A 176 -8.84 8.32 -1.64
C SER A 176 -9.15 7.93 -3.08
N TYR A 177 -9.60 8.89 -3.87
CA TYR A 177 -9.85 8.74 -5.31
C TYR A 177 -9.18 9.86 -6.08
N HIS A 178 -8.48 9.51 -7.15
CA HIS A 178 -7.85 10.48 -8.03
C HIS A 178 -8.03 10.08 -9.49
N ARG A 179 -8.13 11.11 -10.36
CA ARG A 179 -8.33 10.97 -11.80
C ARG A 179 -7.30 11.79 -12.54
N ILE A 180 -6.62 11.18 -13.50
CA ILE A 180 -5.60 11.82 -14.33
C ILE A 180 -5.95 11.58 -15.80
N GLU A 181 -6.03 12.65 -16.58
CA GLU A 181 -6.08 12.60 -18.03
C GLU A 181 -4.69 12.89 -18.58
N PHE A 182 -4.23 12.10 -19.54
CA PHE A 182 -2.90 12.23 -20.14
C PHE A 182 -2.97 12.28 -21.68
N ALA A 183 -1.95 12.87 -22.30
CA ALA A 183 -1.88 12.94 -23.74
C ALA A 183 -1.43 11.59 -24.35
N LYS A 184 -1.83 11.29 -25.59
CA LYS A 184 -1.40 10.08 -26.31
C LYS A 184 0.12 9.99 -26.50
N THR A 185 0.82 11.12 -26.39
CA THR A 185 2.26 11.21 -26.54
C THR A 185 3.02 11.02 -25.23
N ASP A 186 2.31 10.97 -24.09
CA ASP A 186 2.94 10.79 -22.81
C ASP A 186 3.29 9.32 -22.60
N HIS A 187 4.48 9.08 -22.09
CA HIS A 187 4.86 7.79 -21.55
C HIS A 187 4.41 7.73 -20.08
N ILE A 188 3.45 6.88 -19.80
CA ILE A 188 2.86 6.72 -18.48
C ILE A 188 3.37 5.44 -17.85
N ARG A 189 3.85 5.55 -16.62
CA ARG A 189 4.17 4.41 -15.77
C ARG A 189 3.41 4.55 -14.46
N VAL A 190 2.66 3.52 -14.09
CA VAL A 190 1.92 3.42 -12.83
C VAL A 190 2.50 2.25 -12.04
N VAL A 191 2.84 2.51 -10.78
CA VAL A 191 3.40 1.51 -9.86
C VAL A 191 2.55 1.49 -8.60
N CYS A 192 1.87 0.37 -8.36
CA CYS A 192 1.23 0.08 -7.07
C CYS A 192 2.18 -0.77 -6.23
N GLY A 193 2.32 -0.46 -4.94
CA GLY A 193 3.18 -1.22 -4.03
C GLY A 193 2.65 -1.25 -2.60
N SER A 194 3.00 -2.31 -1.85
CA SER A 194 2.82 -2.36 -0.40
C SER A 194 3.83 -1.46 0.31
N ASP A 195 3.66 -1.23 1.60
CA ASP A 195 4.63 -0.52 2.43
C ASP A 195 5.99 -1.23 2.43
N GLY A 196 6.02 -2.58 2.47
CA GLY A 196 7.26 -3.36 2.32
C GLY A 196 8.08 -3.02 1.07
N LEU A 197 7.43 -2.55 -0.02
CA LEU A 197 8.12 -2.04 -1.21
C LEU A 197 8.60 -0.60 -0.99
N PHE A 198 7.68 0.31 -0.65
CA PHE A 198 7.94 1.75 -0.68
C PHE A 198 8.66 2.28 0.55
N ASP A 199 8.64 1.55 1.66
CA ASP A 199 9.51 1.83 2.81
C ASP A 199 10.99 1.71 2.44
N MET A 200 11.33 0.86 1.47
CA MET A 200 12.70 0.67 1.02
C MET A 200 13.06 1.42 -0.26
N LEU A 201 12.10 1.76 -1.13
CA LEU A 201 12.37 2.38 -2.43
C LEU A 201 11.95 3.84 -2.47
N VAL A 202 12.93 4.73 -2.59
CA VAL A 202 12.69 6.16 -2.85
C VAL A 202 12.21 6.38 -4.28
N ASP A 203 12.78 5.66 -5.26
CA ASP A 203 12.45 5.77 -6.68
C ASP A 203 11.98 4.42 -7.26
N SER A 204 10.91 4.45 -8.03
CA SER A 204 10.35 3.32 -8.78
C SER A 204 10.04 3.71 -10.25
N SER A 205 10.70 4.75 -10.76
CA SER A 205 10.48 5.28 -12.12
C SER A 205 10.94 4.32 -13.22
N THR A 206 11.80 3.36 -12.90
CA THR A 206 12.37 2.40 -13.85
C THR A 206 12.37 0.97 -13.29
N GLY A 207 12.67 -0.01 -14.13
CA GLY A 207 12.78 -1.41 -13.77
C GLY A 207 11.45 -2.17 -13.86
N THR A 208 11.55 -3.49 -13.91
CA THR A 208 10.40 -4.40 -13.87
C THR A 208 9.88 -4.56 -12.44
N ALA A 209 8.67 -5.10 -12.27
CA ALA A 209 8.13 -5.39 -10.94
C ALA A 209 9.07 -6.31 -10.14
N GLN A 210 9.67 -7.33 -10.80
CA GLN A 210 10.66 -8.21 -10.16
C GLN A 210 11.90 -7.46 -9.69
N GLN A 211 12.44 -6.56 -10.53
CA GLN A 211 13.63 -5.78 -10.16
C GLN A 211 13.38 -4.84 -8.98
N LEU A 212 12.18 -4.24 -8.90
CA LEU A 212 11.80 -3.40 -7.76
C LEU A 212 11.66 -4.22 -6.48
N VAL A 213 11.02 -5.39 -6.55
CA VAL A 213 10.88 -6.31 -5.42
C VAL A 213 12.25 -6.81 -4.95
N ASP A 214 13.12 -7.26 -5.87
CA ASP A 214 14.47 -7.74 -5.55
C ASP A 214 15.33 -6.63 -4.88
N GLU A 215 15.21 -5.39 -5.37
CA GLU A 215 15.93 -4.25 -4.78
C GLU A 215 15.38 -3.90 -3.40
N ALA A 216 14.06 -3.89 -3.20
CA ALA A 216 13.46 -3.67 -1.89
C ALA A 216 13.91 -4.77 -0.90
N GLU A 217 13.85 -6.05 -1.29
CA GLU A 217 14.31 -7.15 -0.45
C GLU A 217 15.81 -7.04 -0.13
N ARG A 218 16.64 -6.70 -1.11
CA ARG A 218 18.07 -6.45 -0.89
C ARG A 218 18.30 -5.36 0.15
N ARG A 219 17.52 -4.27 0.08
CA ARG A 219 17.61 -3.14 1.03
C ARG A 219 17.10 -3.54 2.42
N TRP A 220 16.06 -4.31 2.53
CA TRP A 220 15.62 -4.88 3.82
C TRP A 220 16.71 -5.72 4.50
N ARG A 221 17.53 -6.42 3.72
CA ARG A 221 18.58 -7.33 4.23
C ARG A 221 19.94 -6.66 4.42
N GLN A 222 20.19 -5.51 3.82
CA GLN A 222 21.50 -4.86 3.93
C GLN A 222 21.76 -4.29 5.32
N PRO A 223 23.04 -4.12 5.72
CA PRO A 223 23.38 -3.34 6.89
C PRO A 223 23.19 -1.84 6.64
N TRP A 224 22.67 -1.15 7.62
CA TRP A 224 22.37 0.28 7.57
C TRP A 224 23.16 1.08 8.59
N ASP A 225 23.48 2.33 8.24
CA ASP A 225 23.88 3.35 9.18
C ASP A 225 22.63 3.99 9.78
N TYR A 226 22.40 3.80 11.07
CA TYR A 226 21.22 4.28 11.76
C TYR A 226 21.54 5.52 12.60
N TYR A 227 20.79 6.61 12.37
CA TYR A 227 20.88 7.82 13.15
C TYR A 227 19.70 7.93 14.12
N ASP A 228 20.00 7.96 15.44
CA ASP A 228 19.00 8.00 16.51
C ASP A 228 18.65 9.41 16.98
N GLY A 229 19.10 10.45 16.27
CA GLY A 229 18.95 11.86 16.65
C GLY A 229 20.19 12.43 17.39
N THR A 230 21.10 11.58 17.87
CA THR A 230 22.30 11.97 18.60
C THR A 230 23.59 11.40 18.02
N ARG A 231 23.56 10.16 17.58
CA ARG A 231 24.73 9.44 17.02
C ARG A 231 24.35 8.50 15.90
N VAL A 232 25.37 8.11 15.12
CA VAL A 232 25.23 7.11 14.06
C VAL A 232 25.70 5.75 14.58
N TRP A 233 24.83 4.76 14.46
CA TRP A 233 25.13 3.36 14.70
C TRP A 233 25.42 2.70 13.36
N LYS A 234 26.48 1.91 13.29
CA LYS A 234 26.93 1.27 12.05
C LYS A 234 26.45 -0.18 11.93
N GLY A 235 26.07 -0.57 10.71
CA GLY A 235 25.81 -1.95 10.37
C GLY A 235 24.57 -2.57 11.01
N LEU A 236 23.55 -1.78 11.34
CA LEU A 236 22.27 -2.31 11.84
C LEU A 236 21.52 -3.04 10.72
N THR A 237 20.95 -4.19 11.03
CA THR A 237 20.10 -4.97 10.14
C THR A 237 18.68 -5.09 10.71
N PHE A 238 17.69 -5.18 9.84
CA PHE A 238 16.31 -5.48 10.26
C PHE A 238 16.20 -6.97 10.62
N ASN A 239 16.53 -7.31 11.89
CA ASN A 239 16.49 -8.69 12.37
C ASN A 239 15.09 -9.17 12.74
N ALA A 240 14.12 -8.28 12.84
CA ALA A 240 12.77 -8.58 13.35
C ALA A 240 11.80 -9.13 12.29
N GLY A 241 12.28 -9.37 11.09
CA GLY A 241 11.47 -9.81 9.97
C GLY A 241 11.52 -8.79 8.82
N ILE A 242 11.53 -9.32 7.62
CA ILE A 242 11.36 -8.56 6.39
C ILE A 242 9.86 -8.59 6.11
N ASP A 243 9.30 -7.46 5.74
CA ASP A 243 7.91 -7.37 5.36
C ASP A 243 7.63 -8.09 4.04
N ASP A 244 6.40 -8.47 3.79
CA ASP A 244 5.99 -8.93 2.47
C ASP A 244 6.10 -7.78 1.48
N ILE A 245 6.52 -8.07 0.25
CA ILE A 245 6.83 -7.04 -0.75
C ILE A 245 5.99 -7.29 -1.99
N SER A 246 5.08 -6.39 -2.30
CA SER A 246 4.24 -6.49 -3.48
C SER A 246 4.39 -5.29 -4.40
N CYS A 247 4.42 -5.59 -5.70
CA CYS A 247 4.55 -4.59 -6.75
C CYS A 247 3.67 -4.96 -7.95
N ALA A 248 2.89 -4.00 -8.44
CA ALA A 248 2.20 -4.12 -9.72
C ALA A 248 2.50 -2.91 -10.59
N ILE A 249 2.83 -3.14 -11.86
CA ILE A 249 3.24 -2.10 -12.82
C ILE A 249 2.38 -2.15 -14.08
N LEU A 250 2.00 -0.96 -14.55
CA LEU A 250 1.39 -0.72 -15.84
C LEU A 250 2.17 0.37 -16.56
N GLU A 251 2.49 0.14 -17.83
CA GLU A 251 3.19 1.10 -18.72
C GLU A 251 2.41 1.26 -20.04
N LEU A 252 2.30 2.51 -20.51
CA LEU A 252 1.72 2.92 -21.78
C LEU A 252 2.66 3.80 -22.56
#